data_7f532aff1a32062f8de0faa3ae6940a5
#
_entry.id   7f532aff1a32062f8de0faa3ae6940a5
#
_cell.length_a   1.000
_cell.length_b   1.000
_cell.length_c   1.000
_cell.angle_alpha   90.00
_cell.angle_beta   90.00
_cell.angle_gamma   90.00
#
_symmetry.space_group_name_H-M   'P 1'
#
loop_
_entity.id
_entity.type
_entity.pdbx_description
1 polymer ?
#
loop_
_entity_poly.entity_id
_entity_poly.type
_entity_poly.pdbx_seq_one_letter_code
_entity_poly.pdbx_strand_id
1 'polypeptide(L)'
;MSTKTNNNNNNIIILIEKLKPFKDIIWFLCLFLIFEFIWKLCVHQGEDERILLVLGKDLTSYTEGFNKWTANIVYWLIHDMLGYHNFNIIHNTTLYFDGSIYIDIIWGCTGLKQFFMFTFIMLFYFGPLKKKLWFIPMSLFVLLFINIVRLTIIILIVKVPFPEWFIPVNEWYNNCTWENTKECYMQFYEDWFNVFNRDIFVWIYYDGVIFVLWLLWEEKIRKPYINIINRKKTS
;
A
#
# COMPACT_ATOMS: atom_id res chain seq x y z
N MET A 1 -13.63 -34.40 40.47
CA MET A 1 -13.74 -33.75 39.15
C MET A 1 -13.30 -32.24 39.16
N SER A 2 -12.35 -31.88 40.03
CA SER A 2 -11.99 -30.45 40.29
C SER A 2 -10.55 -30.03 39.92
N THR A 3 -9.72 -30.92 39.42
CA THR A 3 -8.29 -30.62 39.17
C THR A 3 -7.96 -30.16 37.75
N LYS A 4 -8.87 -30.34 36.76
CA LYS A 4 -8.62 -29.95 35.36
C LYS A 4 -8.83 -28.45 35.08
N THR A 5 -9.69 -27.77 35.83
CA THR A 5 -10.02 -26.37 35.64
C THR A 5 -8.89 -25.42 36.12
N ASN A 6 -8.15 -25.83 37.13
CA ASN A 6 -7.11 -24.99 37.73
C ASN A 6 -5.82 -24.94 36.84
N ASN A 7 -5.54 -26.01 36.10
CA ASN A 7 -4.36 -26.06 35.21
C ASN A 7 -4.53 -25.20 33.95
N ASN A 8 -5.77 -25.07 33.41
CA ASN A 8 -6.03 -24.22 32.26
C ASN A 8 -5.91 -22.73 32.61
N ASN A 9 -6.33 -22.31 33.81
CA ASN A 9 -6.23 -20.92 34.24
C ASN A 9 -4.75 -20.50 34.43
N ASN A 10 -3.90 -21.36 34.97
CA ASN A 10 -2.47 -21.09 35.10
C ASN A 10 -1.77 -20.97 33.74
N ASN A 11 -2.12 -21.80 32.77
CA ASN A 11 -1.56 -21.71 31.42
C ASN A 11 -1.97 -20.42 30.68
N ILE A 12 -3.20 -19.96 30.88
CA ILE A 12 -3.70 -18.69 30.33
C ILE A 12 -2.98 -17.49 30.94
N ILE A 13 -2.76 -17.50 32.26
CA ILE A 13 -2.04 -16.42 32.98
C ILE A 13 -0.58 -16.35 32.49
N ILE A 14 0.11 -17.47 32.35
CA ILE A 14 1.47 -17.54 31.84
C ILE A 14 1.53 -17.04 30.38
N LEU A 15 0.55 -17.38 29.55
CA LEU A 15 0.46 -16.89 28.18
C LEU A 15 0.28 -15.37 28.11
N ILE A 16 -0.63 -14.83 28.96
CA ILE A 16 -0.86 -13.38 29.07
C ILE A 16 0.40 -12.63 29.51
N GLU A 17 1.13 -13.16 30.48
CA GLU A 17 2.40 -12.57 30.93
C GLU A 17 3.46 -12.57 29.83
N LYS A 18 3.59 -13.65 29.06
CA LYS A 18 4.50 -13.73 27.91
C LYS A 18 4.13 -12.77 26.78
N LEU A 19 2.83 -12.51 26.58
CA LEU A 19 2.32 -11.58 25.56
C LEU A 19 2.38 -10.11 25.97
N LYS A 20 2.58 -9.82 27.27
CA LYS A 20 2.61 -8.44 27.80
C LYS A 20 3.59 -7.51 27.06
N PRO A 21 4.85 -7.91 26.72
CA PRO A 21 5.76 -7.06 25.97
C PRO A 21 5.30 -6.79 24.52
N PHE A 22 4.47 -7.66 23.95
CA PHE A 22 3.96 -7.55 22.57
C PHE A 22 2.59 -6.87 22.49
N LYS A 23 2.03 -6.41 23.60
CA LYS A 23 0.69 -5.83 23.70
C LYS A 23 0.44 -4.75 22.64
N ASP A 24 1.40 -3.87 22.43
CA ASP A 24 1.27 -2.74 21.52
C ASP A 24 1.24 -3.19 20.05
N ILE A 25 2.05 -4.20 19.71
CA ILE A 25 2.06 -4.84 18.38
C ILE A 25 0.73 -5.57 18.14
N ILE A 26 0.27 -6.34 19.13
CA ILE A 26 -1.00 -7.08 19.04
C ILE A 26 -2.15 -6.10 18.82
N TRP A 27 -2.18 -4.99 19.55
CA TRP A 27 -3.21 -3.96 19.39
C TRP A 27 -3.19 -3.32 17.99
N PHE A 28 -1.99 -3.01 17.48
CA PHE A 28 -1.84 -2.53 16.11
C PHE A 28 -2.39 -3.54 15.09
N LEU A 29 -2.01 -4.82 15.19
CA LEU A 29 -2.50 -5.88 14.31
C LEU A 29 -4.01 -6.07 14.41
N CYS A 30 -4.59 -5.98 15.60
CA CYS A 30 -6.04 -6.03 15.77
C CYS A 30 -6.73 -4.88 15.02
N LEU A 31 -6.24 -3.65 15.15
CA LEU A 31 -6.80 -2.50 14.44
C LEU A 31 -6.66 -2.65 12.92
N PHE A 32 -5.51 -3.15 12.46
CA PHE A 32 -5.26 -3.44 11.05
C PHE A 32 -6.28 -4.46 10.50
N LEU A 33 -6.46 -5.59 11.18
CA LEU A 33 -7.41 -6.64 10.78
C LEU A 33 -8.86 -6.16 10.84
N ILE A 34 -9.23 -5.37 11.85
CA ILE A 34 -10.56 -4.77 11.97
C ILE A 34 -10.80 -3.84 10.77
N PHE A 35 -9.83 -3.00 10.40
CA PHE A 35 -9.97 -2.13 9.25
C PHE A 35 -10.13 -2.94 7.96
N GLU A 36 -9.30 -3.97 7.74
CA GLU A 36 -9.40 -4.83 6.54
C GLU A 36 -10.77 -5.50 6.45
N PHE A 37 -11.29 -5.97 7.56
CA PHE A 37 -12.63 -6.56 7.61
C PHE A 37 -13.72 -5.54 7.26
N ILE A 38 -13.69 -4.35 7.89
CA ILE A 38 -14.64 -3.26 7.59
C ILE A 38 -14.53 -2.84 6.13
N TRP A 39 -13.30 -2.68 5.62
CA TRP A 39 -13.07 -2.31 4.23
C TRP A 39 -13.70 -3.32 3.27
N LYS A 40 -13.46 -4.61 3.46
CA LYS A 40 -14.04 -5.67 2.63
C LYS A 40 -15.57 -5.73 2.70
N LEU A 41 -16.18 -5.35 3.83
CA LEU A 41 -17.64 -5.30 3.96
C LEU A 41 -18.23 -4.07 3.29
N CYS A 42 -17.54 -2.93 3.34
CA CYS A 42 -18.09 -1.64 2.89
C CYS A 42 -17.73 -1.30 1.45
N VAL A 43 -16.55 -1.73 0.99
CA VAL A 43 -15.98 -1.33 -0.30
C VAL A 43 -15.93 -2.53 -1.24
N HIS A 44 -16.59 -2.39 -2.38
CA HIS A 44 -16.59 -3.39 -3.43
C HIS A 44 -16.11 -2.75 -4.74
N GLN A 45 -15.43 -3.53 -5.55
CA GLN A 45 -15.14 -3.20 -6.93
C GLN A 45 -16.36 -3.61 -7.77
N GLY A 46 -16.78 -2.77 -8.71
CA GLY A 46 -17.76 -3.17 -9.70
C GLY A 46 -17.21 -4.23 -10.67
N GLU A 47 -18.00 -4.67 -11.62
CA GLU A 47 -17.55 -5.58 -12.68
C GLU A 47 -16.38 -5.00 -13.49
N ASP A 48 -16.36 -3.68 -13.65
CA ASP A 48 -15.19 -2.93 -14.09
C ASP A 48 -14.43 -2.45 -12.85
N GLU A 49 -13.15 -2.83 -12.70
CA GLU A 49 -12.27 -2.44 -11.58
C GLU A 49 -12.16 -0.92 -11.37
N ARG A 50 -12.58 -0.12 -12.35
CA ARG A 50 -12.65 1.35 -12.27
C ARG A 50 -13.74 1.85 -11.34
N ILE A 51 -14.81 1.05 -11.15
CA ILE A 51 -15.97 1.45 -10.35
C ILE A 51 -15.72 1.21 -8.87
N LEU A 52 -15.83 2.27 -8.08
CA LEU A 52 -15.76 2.23 -6.62
C LEU A 52 -17.15 2.23 -6.00
N LEU A 53 -17.58 1.09 -5.49
CA LEU A 53 -18.83 0.96 -4.75
C LEU A 53 -18.57 0.97 -3.24
N VAL A 54 -19.18 1.92 -2.54
CA VAL A 54 -19.14 1.99 -1.07
C VAL A 54 -20.55 1.85 -0.53
N LEU A 55 -20.82 0.78 0.21
CA LEU A 55 -22.15 0.42 0.73
C LEU A 55 -23.22 0.43 -0.37
N GLY A 56 -22.85 -0.07 -1.57
CA GLY A 56 -23.74 -0.13 -2.74
C GLY A 56 -23.95 1.19 -3.48
N LYS A 57 -23.29 2.28 -3.08
CA LYS A 57 -23.30 3.57 -3.79
C LYS A 57 -22.05 3.74 -4.63
N ASP A 58 -22.21 4.18 -5.87
CA ASP A 58 -21.09 4.53 -6.74
C ASP A 58 -20.45 5.86 -6.30
N LEU A 59 -19.19 5.79 -5.90
CA LEU A 59 -18.38 6.94 -5.50
C LEU A 59 -17.22 7.18 -6.48
N THR A 60 -17.23 6.60 -7.65
CA THR A 60 -16.15 6.71 -8.64
C THR A 60 -15.86 8.15 -9.03
N SER A 61 -16.89 8.97 -9.21
CA SER A 61 -16.75 10.38 -9.56
C SER A 61 -15.94 11.20 -8.55
N TYR A 62 -16.00 10.84 -7.27
CA TYR A 62 -15.22 11.53 -6.23
C TYR A 62 -13.73 11.19 -6.28
N THR A 63 -13.36 10.05 -6.86
CA THR A 63 -11.95 9.62 -6.98
C THR A 63 -11.30 10.06 -8.28
N GLU A 64 -12.08 10.42 -9.31
CA GLU A 64 -11.55 10.81 -10.63
C GLU A 64 -10.53 11.95 -10.57
N GLY A 65 -10.82 12.99 -9.80
CA GLY A 65 -9.90 14.12 -9.63
C GLY A 65 -8.55 13.69 -9.07
N PHE A 66 -8.57 12.79 -8.10
CA PHE A 66 -7.35 12.26 -7.48
C PHE A 66 -6.61 11.28 -8.39
N ASN A 67 -7.33 10.46 -9.18
CA ASN A 67 -6.75 9.59 -10.20
C ASN A 67 -6.01 10.41 -11.26
N LYS A 68 -6.67 11.43 -11.83
CA LYS A 68 -6.10 12.34 -12.81
C LYS A 68 -4.87 13.09 -12.27
N TRP A 69 -4.96 13.59 -11.05
CA TRP A 69 -3.84 14.26 -10.38
C TRP A 69 -2.64 13.32 -10.19
N THR A 70 -2.87 12.10 -9.73
CA THR A 70 -1.83 11.08 -9.54
C THR A 70 -1.18 10.72 -10.88
N ALA A 71 -1.98 10.47 -11.93
CA ALA A 71 -1.47 10.15 -13.25
C ALA A 71 -0.63 11.28 -13.85
N ASN A 72 -1.07 12.54 -13.70
CA ASN A 72 -0.32 13.70 -14.19
C ASN A 72 1.01 13.90 -13.47
N ILE A 73 1.09 13.65 -12.15
CA ILE A 73 2.37 13.73 -11.42
C ILE A 73 3.33 12.64 -11.91
N VAL A 74 2.84 11.40 -12.07
CA VAL A 74 3.66 10.30 -12.57
C VAL A 74 4.11 10.57 -14.02
N TYR A 75 3.22 11.11 -14.86
CA TYR A 75 3.56 11.54 -16.23
C TYR A 75 4.66 12.59 -16.21
N TRP A 76 4.48 13.67 -15.46
CA TRP A 76 5.48 14.74 -15.33
C TRP A 76 6.84 14.19 -14.86
N LEU A 77 6.83 13.28 -13.87
CA LEU A 77 8.05 12.71 -13.33
C LEU A 77 8.79 11.86 -14.37
N ILE A 78 8.08 11.05 -15.15
CA ILE A 78 8.70 10.17 -16.16
C ILE A 78 9.06 10.94 -17.42
N HIS A 79 8.14 11.75 -17.95
CA HIS A 79 8.33 12.47 -19.20
C HIS A 79 9.30 13.65 -19.06
N ASP A 80 9.04 14.56 -18.10
CA ASP A 80 9.76 15.81 -17.98
C ASP A 80 11.02 15.69 -17.10
N MET A 81 10.92 15.02 -15.96
CA MET A 81 12.03 14.94 -15.01
C MET A 81 13.04 13.84 -15.40
N LEU A 82 12.57 12.67 -15.82
CA LEU A 82 13.45 11.57 -16.25
C LEU A 82 13.78 11.60 -17.75
N GLY A 83 13.11 12.45 -18.54
CA GLY A 83 13.42 12.68 -19.97
C GLY A 83 12.94 11.61 -20.93
N TYR A 84 11.95 10.80 -20.57
CA TYR A 84 11.39 9.76 -21.44
C TYR A 84 10.31 10.36 -22.37
N HIS A 85 10.71 10.97 -23.48
CA HIS A 85 9.81 11.64 -24.44
C HIS A 85 8.88 10.70 -25.23
N ASN A 86 9.12 9.40 -25.20
CA ASN A 86 8.22 8.37 -25.77
C ASN A 86 7.15 7.88 -24.77
N PHE A 87 7.01 8.56 -23.64
CA PHE A 87 5.99 8.30 -22.65
C PHE A 87 4.81 9.24 -22.82
N ASN A 88 3.60 8.70 -22.88
CA ASN A 88 2.39 9.42 -23.25
C ASN A 88 1.28 9.23 -22.21
N ILE A 89 0.31 10.18 -22.20
CA ILE A 89 -0.88 10.11 -21.40
C ILE A 89 -2.15 10.32 -22.24
N ILE A 90 -3.15 9.45 -22.08
CA ILE A 90 -4.46 9.57 -22.74
C ILE A 90 -5.53 9.75 -21.64
N HIS A 91 -6.54 10.57 -21.91
CA HIS A 91 -7.68 10.84 -21.00
C HIS A 91 -7.27 11.29 -19.59
N ASN A 92 -6.02 11.74 -19.40
CA ASN A 92 -5.43 12.14 -18.11
C ASN A 92 -5.38 11.02 -17.05
N THR A 93 -5.54 9.77 -17.42
CA THR A 93 -5.49 8.61 -16.49
C THR A 93 -4.75 7.41 -17.06
N THR A 94 -4.69 7.27 -18.39
CA THR A 94 -4.04 6.14 -19.07
C THR A 94 -2.64 6.52 -19.50
N LEU A 95 -1.65 5.82 -18.98
CA LEU A 95 -0.22 6.03 -19.20
C LEU A 95 0.37 4.90 -20.04
N TYR A 96 1.25 5.20 -20.99
CA TYR A 96 1.89 4.18 -21.82
C TYR A 96 3.19 4.69 -22.44
N PHE A 97 4.11 3.76 -22.75
CA PHE A 97 5.22 3.99 -23.65
C PHE A 97 4.83 3.59 -25.07
N ASP A 98 5.35 4.26 -26.08
CA ASP A 98 5.10 3.89 -27.47
C ASP A 98 5.50 2.43 -27.72
N GLY A 99 4.52 1.61 -28.13
CA GLY A 99 4.70 0.18 -28.37
C GLY A 99 4.60 -0.73 -27.15
N SER A 100 4.24 -0.19 -25.97
CA SER A 100 4.01 -0.92 -24.73
C SER A 100 2.52 -1.04 -24.39
N ILE A 101 2.23 -1.65 -23.23
CA ILE A 101 0.88 -1.78 -22.69
C ILE A 101 0.33 -0.46 -22.17
N TYR A 102 -0.99 -0.33 -22.14
CA TYR A 102 -1.71 0.80 -21.54
C TYR A 102 -1.95 0.53 -20.06
N ILE A 103 -1.57 1.47 -19.21
CA ILE A 103 -1.71 1.38 -17.76
C ILE A 103 -2.70 2.44 -17.29
N ASP A 104 -3.85 2.01 -16.81
CA ASP A 104 -4.85 2.92 -16.26
C ASP A 104 -4.60 3.17 -14.78
N ILE A 105 -4.55 4.45 -14.41
CA ILE A 105 -4.51 4.86 -13.01
C ILE A 105 -5.94 4.95 -12.48
N ILE A 106 -6.36 3.90 -11.82
CA ILE A 106 -7.67 3.79 -11.15
C ILE A 106 -7.55 4.12 -9.66
N TRP A 107 -8.68 4.24 -8.97
CA TRP A 107 -8.72 4.56 -7.54
C TRP A 107 -7.87 3.60 -6.67
N GLY A 108 -7.80 2.31 -7.03
CA GLY A 108 -6.95 1.32 -6.35
C GLY A 108 -5.45 1.60 -6.47
N CYS A 109 -5.02 2.31 -7.53
CA CYS A 109 -3.62 2.68 -7.75
C CYS A 109 -3.18 3.91 -6.93
N THR A 110 -4.12 4.72 -6.43
CA THR A 110 -3.83 6.01 -5.79
C THR A 110 -3.37 5.91 -4.34
N GLY A 111 -3.46 4.72 -3.73
CA GLY A 111 -3.14 4.52 -2.32
C GLY A 111 -4.23 4.98 -1.35
N LEU A 112 -5.43 5.24 -1.84
CA LEU A 112 -6.56 5.75 -1.05
C LEU A 112 -6.93 4.82 0.11
N LYS A 113 -6.93 3.49 -0.12
CA LYS A 113 -7.16 2.49 0.92
C LYS A 113 -6.16 2.65 2.08
N GLN A 114 -4.89 2.85 1.75
CA GLN A 114 -3.80 2.99 2.72
C GLN A 114 -3.93 4.28 3.55
N PHE A 115 -4.41 5.35 2.95
CA PHE A 115 -4.70 6.60 3.67
C PHE A 115 -5.79 6.40 4.70
N PHE A 116 -6.89 5.75 4.32
CA PHE A 116 -7.97 5.44 5.26
C PHE A 116 -7.52 4.47 6.34
N MET A 117 -6.79 3.41 5.98
CA MET A 117 -6.26 2.42 6.91
C MET A 117 -5.34 3.07 7.95
N PHE A 118 -4.35 3.83 7.51
CA PHE A 118 -3.41 4.50 8.41
C PHE A 118 -4.12 5.49 9.33
N THR A 119 -5.03 6.30 8.78
CA THR A 119 -5.81 7.26 9.55
C THR A 119 -6.66 6.55 10.60
N PHE A 120 -7.37 5.48 10.22
CA PHE A 120 -8.17 4.67 11.14
C PHE A 120 -7.31 4.11 12.28
N ILE A 121 -6.20 3.44 11.95
CA ILE A 121 -5.30 2.88 12.96
C ILE A 121 -4.84 3.99 13.91
N MET A 122 -4.37 5.13 13.40
CA MET A 122 -3.85 6.21 14.23
C MET A 122 -4.92 6.89 15.09
N LEU A 123 -6.17 6.99 14.63
CA LEU A 123 -7.27 7.54 15.43
C LEU A 123 -7.57 6.68 16.65
N PHE A 124 -7.64 5.35 16.46
CA PHE A 124 -7.98 4.40 17.52
C PHE A 124 -6.78 3.90 18.33
N TYR A 125 -5.56 4.15 17.84
CA TYR A 125 -4.34 3.80 18.56
C TYR A 125 -4.05 4.79 19.70
N PHE A 126 -3.30 4.36 20.70
CA PHE A 126 -2.98 5.13 21.90
C PHE A 126 -2.01 6.30 21.61
N GLY A 127 -2.14 7.40 22.35
CA GLY A 127 -1.19 8.50 22.33
C GLY A 127 -1.83 9.89 22.42
N PRO A 128 -1.01 10.95 22.49
CA PRO A 128 -1.48 12.32 22.69
C PRO A 128 -2.13 12.87 21.40
N LEU A 129 -3.40 13.28 21.51
CA LEU A 129 -4.20 13.79 20.38
C LEU A 129 -3.54 14.95 19.65
N LYS A 130 -2.95 15.91 20.37
CA LYS A 130 -2.26 17.07 19.76
C LYS A 130 -1.13 16.65 18.81
N LYS A 131 -0.41 15.58 19.14
CA LYS A 131 0.67 15.07 18.28
C LYS A 131 0.12 14.27 17.10
N LYS A 132 -1.04 13.60 17.24
CA LYS A 132 -1.70 12.92 16.13
C LYS A 132 -2.12 13.89 15.03
N LEU A 133 -2.66 15.06 15.38
CA LEU A 133 -3.07 16.08 14.43
C LEU A 133 -1.95 16.53 13.47
N TRP A 134 -0.71 16.48 13.89
CA TRP A 134 0.43 16.78 13.04
C TRP A 134 1.00 15.51 12.36
N PHE A 135 1.07 14.40 13.12
CA PHE A 135 1.70 13.19 12.63
C PHE A 135 0.90 12.52 11.50
N ILE A 136 -0.44 12.51 11.59
CA ILE A 136 -1.28 11.89 10.55
C ILE A 136 -1.09 12.58 9.20
N PRO A 137 -1.24 13.90 9.04
CA PRO A 137 -1.01 14.56 7.74
C PRO A 137 0.39 14.35 7.18
N MET A 138 1.42 14.43 8.03
CA MET A 138 2.80 14.14 7.63
C MET A 138 2.95 12.71 7.09
N SER A 139 2.37 11.74 7.79
CA SER A 139 2.43 10.34 7.38
C SER A 139 1.66 10.07 6.09
N LEU A 140 0.50 10.74 5.90
CA LEU A 140 -0.25 10.66 4.64
C LEU A 140 0.56 11.22 3.46
N PHE A 141 1.31 12.30 3.68
CA PHE A 141 2.21 12.83 2.67
C PHE A 141 3.35 11.84 2.33
N VAL A 142 3.92 11.18 3.33
CA VAL A 142 4.93 10.11 3.12
C VAL A 142 4.34 8.94 2.33
N LEU A 143 3.13 8.48 2.69
CA LEU A 143 2.43 7.42 1.97
C LEU A 143 2.16 7.81 0.50
N LEU A 144 1.73 9.04 0.25
CA LEU A 144 1.53 9.57 -1.08
C LEU A 144 2.82 9.57 -1.90
N PHE A 145 3.89 10.11 -1.33
CA PHE A 145 5.20 10.14 -1.98
C PHE A 145 5.68 8.73 -2.37
N ILE A 146 5.60 7.79 -1.42
CA ILE A 146 5.98 6.40 -1.66
C ILE A 146 5.11 5.75 -2.73
N ASN A 147 3.79 6.07 -2.76
CA ASN A 147 2.90 5.58 -3.80
C ASN A 147 3.29 6.10 -5.20
N ILE A 148 3.64 7.37 -5.33
CA ILE A 148 4.10 7.96 -6.60
C ILE A 148 5.40 7.27 -7.05
N VAL A 149 6.36 7.08 -6.13
CA VAL A 149 7.61 6.37 -6.43
C VAL A 149 7.32 4.94 -6.90
N ARG A 150 6.42 4.23 -6.22
CA ARG A 150 5.98 2.89 -6.62
C ARG A 150 5.42 2.87 -8.04
N LEU A 151 4.44 3.74 -8.33
CA LEU A 151 3.82 3.80 -9.67
C LEU A 151 4.87 4.10 -10.74
N THR A 152 5.78 5.02 -10.47
CA THR A 152 6.90 5.33 -11.38
C THR A 152 7.75 4.10 -11.66
N ILE A 153 8.14 3.34 -10.63
CA ILE A 153 8.95 2.12 -10.80
C ILE A 153 8.19 1.08 -11.61
N ILE A 154 6.92 0.82 -11.30
CA ILE A 154 6.09 -0.16 -12.01
C ILE A 154 5.96 0.21 -13.49
N ILE A 155 5.73 1.48 -13.80
CA ILE A 155 5.59 1.96 -15.18
C ILE A 155 6.93 1.87 -15.92
N LEU A 156 8.04 2.14 -15.26
CA LEU A 156 9.37 2.00 -15.88
C LEU A 156 9.75 0.54 -16.16
N ILE A 157 9.17 -0.43 -15.46
CA ILE A 157 9.38 -1.87 -15.76
C ILE A 157 8.84 -2.23 -17.15
N VAL A 158 7.75 -1.60 -17.58
CA VAL A 158 7.12 -1.84 -18.90
C VAL A 158 7.61 -0.92 -20.01
N LYS A 159 8.71 -0.22 -19.76
CA LYS A 159 9.33 0.70 -20.73
C LYS A 159 9.88 -0.04 -21.95
N VAL A 160 9.67 0.54 -23.14
CA VAL A 160 10.25 0.09 -24.42
C VAL A 160 11.31 1.09 -24.89
N PRO A 161 12.46 0.67 -25.45
CA PRO A 161 12.91 -0.73 -25.62
C PRO A 161 13.33 -1.38 -24.31
N PHE A 162 13.22 -2.70 -24.28
CA PHE A 162 13.65 -3.49 -23.14
C PHE A 162 15.14 -3.40 -22.86
N PRO A 163 15.57 -3.53 -21.61
CA PRO A 163 16.97 -3.78 -21.28
C PRO A 163 17.45 -5.08 -21.96
N GLU A 164 18.67 -5.08 -22.51
CA GLU A 164 19.23 -6.24 -23.19
C GLU A 164 19.25 -7.52 -22.32
N TRP A 165 19.46 -7.38 -21.01
CA TRP A 165 19.47 -8.52 -20.08
C TRP A 165 18.08 -9.17 -19.90
N PHE A 166 17.04 -8.45 -20.21
CA PHE A 166 15.67 -8.88 -20.03
C PHE A 166 15.20 -9.84 -21.13
N ILE A 167 15.71 -9.67 -22.35
CA ILE A 167 15.38 -10.48 -23.52
C ILE A 167 15.63 -11.97 -23.29
N PRO A 168 16.84 -12.41 -22.90
CA PRO A 168 17.11 -13.83 -22.67
C PRO A 168 16.34 -14.41 -21.47
N VAL A 169 16.05 -13.60 -20.44
CA VAL A 169 15.23 -14.03 -19.30
C VAL A 169 13.79 -14.30 -19.73
N ASN A 170 13.24 -13.43 -20.58
CA ASN A 170 11.89 -13.60 -21.11
C ASN A 170 11.79 -14.80 -22.05
N GLU A 171 12.75 -14.99 -22.95
CA GLU A 171 12.82 -16.16 -23.82
C GLU A 171 12.86 -17.48 -23.02
N TRP A 172 13.64 -17.50 -21.94
CA TRP A 172 13.72 -18.65 -21.04
C TRP A 172 12.42 -18.90 -20.28
N TYR A 173 11.78 -17.85 -19.80
CA TYR A 173 10.57 -17.95 -18.95
C TYR A 173 9.33 -18.34 -19.77
N ASN A 174 9.12 -17.72 -20.92
CA ASN A 174 7.91 -17.89 -21.73
C ASN A 174 8.08 -18.85 -22.92
N ASN A 175 9.24 -19.52 -23.07
CA ASN A 175 9.56 -20.34 -24.25
C ASN A 175 9.25 -19.60 -25.58
N CYS A 176 9.55 -18.31 -25.64
CA CYS A 176 9.27 -17.49 -26.81
C CYS A 176 10.11 -17.93 -28.02
N THR A 177 9.46 -18.16 -29.14
CA THR A 177 10.12 -18.38 -30.43
C THR A 177 10.20 -17.07 -31.20
N TRP A 178 11.14 -16.98 -32.15
CA TRP A 178 11.31 -15.80 -33.02
C TRP A 178 10.03 -15.40 -33.78
N GLU A 179 9.13 -16.33 -34.03
CA GLU A 179 7.88 -16.11 -34.76
C GLU A 179 6.81 -15.38 -33.95
N ASN A 180 6.83 -15.53 -32.58
CA ASN A 180 5.84 -14.97 -31.69
C ASN A 180 6.38 -13.85 -30.77
N THR A 181 7.52 -13.27 -31.13
CA THR A 181 8.30 -12.41 -30.24
C THR A 181 7.52 -11.23 -29.68
N LYS A 182 6.71 -10.55 -30.52
CA LYS A 182 5.98 -9.35 -30.06
C LYS A 182 4.84 -9.67 -29.07
N GLU A 183 4.05 -10.69 -29.36
CA GLU A 183 2.94 -11.12 -28.49
C GLU A 183 3.47 -11.68 -27.17
N CYS A 184 4.54 -12.46 -27.24
CA CYS A 184 5.22 -13.03 -26.10
C CYS A 184 5.80 -11.97 -25.17
N TYR A 185 6.41 -10.92 -25.71
CA TYR A 185 6.92 -9.79 -24.91
C TYR A 185 5.78 -9.00 -24.25
N MET A 186 4.67 -8.78 -24.94
CA MET A 186 3.52 -8.08 -24.35
C MET A 186 2.92 -8.87 -23.20
N GLN A 187 2.77 -10.19 -23.33
CA GLN A 187 2.27 -11.05 -22.25
C GLN A 187 3.23 -11.08 -21.06
N PHE A 188 4.53 -11.14 -21.30
CA PHE A 188 5.52 -11.09 -20.24
C PHE A 188 5.49 -9.77 -19.45
N TYR A 189 5.26 -8.64 -20.12
CA TYR A 189 5.07 -7.35 -19.44
C TYR A 189 3.86 -7.35 -18.53
N GLU A 190 2.75 -7.86 -19.03
CA GLU A 190 1.52 -7.93 -18.28
C GLU A 190 1.69 -8.82 -17.04
N ASP A 191 2.31 -9.97 -17.19
CA ASP A 191 2.59 -10.89 -16.10
C ASP A 191 3.53 -10.27 -15.05
N TRP A 192 4.63 -9.67 -15.48
CA TRP A 192 5.57 -9.01 -14.58
C TRP A 192 4.98 -7.76 -13.93
N PHE A 193 4.22 -6.97 -14.67
CA PHE A 193 3.48 -5.85 -14.11
C PHE A 193 2.53 -6.33 -13.01
N ASN A 194 1.78 -7.40 -13.22
CA ASN A 194 0.87 -7.97 -12.24
C ASN A 194 1.61 -8.51 -11.02
N VAL A 195 2.69 -9.27 -11.21
CA VAL A 195 3.52 -9.80 -10.12
C VAL A 195 4.11 -8.66 -9.28
N PHE A 196 4.77 -7.68 -9.90
CA PHE A 196 5.34 -6.56 -9.15
C PHE A 196 4.28 -5.70 -8.50
N ASN A 197 3.20 -5.36 -9.20
CA ASN A 197 2.15 -4.50 -8.67
C ASN A 197 1.37 -5.17 -7.55
N ARG A 198 0.94 -6.43 -7.72
CA ARG A 198 0.05 -7.13 -6.80
C ARG A 198 0.78 -7.90 -5.71
N ASP A 199 1.83 -8.64 -6.08
CA ASP A 199 2.42 -9.61 -5.15
C ASP A 199 3.59 -9.05 -4.36
N ILE A 200 4.39 -8.13 -4.93
CA ILE A 200 5.55 -7.57 -4.25
C ILE A 200 5.24 -6.20 -3.64
N PHE A 201 4.75 -5.25 -4.44
CA PHE A 201 4.60 -3.88 -3.97
C PHE A 201 3.44 -3.69 -3.00
N VAL A 202 2.35 -4.46 -3.11
CA VAL A 202 1.24 -4.35 -2.15
C VAL A 202 1.71 -4.71 -0.74
N TRP A 203 2.40 -5.84 -0.58
CA TRP A 203 2.85 -6.30 0.74
C TRP A 203 4.00 -5.47 1.30
N ILE A 204 5.04 -5.21 0.51
CA ILE A 204 6.25 -4.54 1.00
C ILE A 204 6.00 -3.05 1.18
N TYR A 205 5.42 -2.40 0.17
CA TYR A 205 5.26 -0.94 0.18
C TYR A 205 4.14 -0.46 1.07
N TYR A 206 2.97 -1.09 1.01
CA TYR A 206 1.84 -0.58 1.77
C TYR A 206 1.89 -1.03 3.22
N ASP A 207 1.89 -2.33 3.46
CA ASP A 207 1.79 -2.86 4.82
C ASP A 207 3.09 -2.59 5.60
N GLY A 208 4.24 -2.76 4.95
CA GLY A 208 5.54 -2.45 5.52
C GLY A 208 5.69 -0.98 5.90
N VAL A 209 5.29 -0.05 5.04
CA VAL A 209 5.38 1.39 5.32
C VAL A 209 4.42 1.81 6.43
N ILE A 210 3.20 1.31 6.43
CA ILE A 210 2.23 1.57 7.51
C ILE A 210 2.78 1.08 8.85
N PHE A 211 3.37 -0.12 8.87
CA PHE A 211 4.02 -0.66 10.06
C PHE A 211 5.21 0.20 10.52
N VAL A 212 6.08 0.64 9.61
CA VAL A 212 7.21 1.52 9.94
C VAL A 212 6.74 2.87 10.48
N LEU A 213 5.73 3.50 9.87
CA LEU A 213 5.15 4.74 10.36
C LEU A 213 4.54 4.58 11.76
N TRP A 214 3.81 3.46 12.00
CA TRP A 214 3.32 3.14 13.33
C TRP A 214 4.47 2.92 14.33
N LEU A 215 5.53 2.23 13.94
CA LEU A 215 6.71 2.01 14.79
C LEU A 215 7.40 3.33 15.17
N LEU A 216 7.51 4.26 14.21
CA LEU A 216 8.02 5.61 14.46
C LEU A 216 7.14 6.37 15.47
N TRP A 217 5.83 6.26 15.35
CA TRP A 217 4.90 6.82 16.34
C TRP A 217 5.14 6.24 17.72
N GLU A 218 5.22 4.91 17.81
CA GLU A 218 5.40 4.20 19.07
C GLU A 218 6.72 4.60 19.77
N GLU A 219 7.84 4.51 19.05
CA GLU A 219 9.17 4.72 19.62
C GLU A 219 9.49 6.20 19.86
N LYS A 220 9.12 7.09 18.95
CA LYS A 220 9.53 8.50 19.01
C LYS A 220 8.52 9.41 19.71
N ILE A 221 7.26 9.00 19.76
CA ILE A 221 6.22 9.89 20.27
C ILE A 221 5.50 9.32 21.50
N ARG A 222 4.98 8.10 21.43
CA ARG A 222 4.17 7.51 22.50
C ARG A 222 5.00 7.10 23.73
N LYS A 223 6.03 6.30 23.55
CA LYS A 223 6.89 5.84 24.68
C LYS A 223 7.52 7.00 25.45
N PRO A 224 8.15 8.02 24.83
CA PRO A 224 8.63 9.19 25.53
C PRO A 224 7.55 9.95 26.29
N TYR A 225 6.36 10.07 25.69
CA TYR A 225 5.22 10.74 26.31
C TYR A 225 4.76 10.03 27.59
N ILE A 226 4.65 8.70 27.57
CA ILE A 226 4.30 7.88 28.74
C ILE A 226 5.35 8.02 29.84
N ASN A 227 6.64 8.00 29.48
CA ASN A 227 7.73 8.14 30.44
C ASN A 227 7.71 9.49 31.17
N ILE A 228 7.36 10.57 30.45
CA ILE A 228 7.20 11.92 31.05
C ILE A 228 6.03 11.92 32.05
N ILE A 229 4.88 11.32 31.69
CA ILE A 229 3.72 11.24 32.58
C ILE A 229 4.04 10.44 33.85
N ASN A 230 4.70 9.30 33.69
CA ASN A 230 5.04 8.44 34.83
C ASN A 230 6.02 9.15 35.79
N ARG A 231 7.01 9.89 35.30
CA ARG A 231 7.91 10.69 36.13
C ARG A 231 7.18 11.77 36.93
N LYS A 232 6.17 12.42 36.32
CA LYS A 232 5.35 13.44 37.01
C LYS A 232 4.41 12.89 38.08
N LYS A 233 4.11 11.59 38.03
CA LYS A 233 3.28 10.93 39.05
C LYS A 233 4.08 10.45 40.26
N THR A 234 5.39 10.29 40.09
CA THR A 234 6.30 9.82 41.15
C THR A 234 7.05 10.95 41.85
N SER A 235 6.96 12.16 41.38
CA SER A 235 7.41 13.39 42.05
C SER A 235 6.27 14.12 42.68
#